data_ad0d0676f870a5b28466b97ececdd0ce
#
_entry.id   ad0d0676f870a5b28466b97ececdd0ce
#
_cell.length_a   1.000
_cell.length_b   1.000
_cell.length_c   1.000
_cell.angle_alpha   90.00
_cell.angle_beta   90.00
_cell.angle_gamma   90.00
#
_symmetry.space_group_name_H-M   'P 1'
#
loop_
_entity.id
_entity.type
_entity.pdbx_description
1 polymer ?
#
loop_
_entity_poly.entity_id
_entity_poly.type
_entity_poly.pdbx_seq_one_letter_code
_entity_poly.pdbx_strand_id
1 'polypeptide(L)'
;MRTESHPRRSVEITPSILTADFTRLGETLEEAVAAGIDWIHMDVMDGNWVVNRTVTFGPALIRSVRDRLGSEVTIDCHLMITNAEETWDQYVDAGVDMVIAHIEAVGDFPALIENLHDAGVQAGCVLNPDTPAEDVFPFLQDLDLVLVMSIVPGKGGQQFMPEVENKVRVFRAAIDAQAAAGGRAGA
;
A
#
# COMPACT_ATOMS: atom_id res chain seq x y z
N MET A 1 -16.25 -26.03 25.78
CA MET A 1 -15.58 -25.68 24.53
C MET A 1 -15.21 -24.21 24.63
N ARG A 2 -13.96 -23.88 24.95
CA ARG A 2 -13.50 -22.49 24.99
C ARG A 2 -13.19 -22.09 23.55
N THR A 3 -13.91 -21.15 22.99
CA THR A 3 -13.54 -20.48 21.77
C THR A 3 -12.26 -19.70 22.06
N GLU A 4 -11.13 -20.13 21.49
CA GLU A 4 -9.91 -19.36 21.48
C GLU A 4 -10.20 -18.02 20.78
N SER A 5 -10.26 -16.97 21.58
CA SER A 5 -10.34 -15.61 21.05
C SER A 5 -8.96 -15.27 20.48
N HIS A 6 -8.81 -15.31 19.18
CA HIS A 6 -7.67 -14.69 18.53
C HIS A 6 -7.60 -13.21 19.01
N PRO A 7 -6.43 -12.73 19.46
CA PRO A 7 -6.29 -11.33 19.78
C PRO A 7 -6.74 -10.51 18.56
N ARG A 8 -7.71 -9.62 18.73
CA ARG A 8 -8.10 -8.69 17.67
C ARG A 8 -6.85 -7.86 17.36
N ARG A 9 -6.34 -7.95 16.14
CA ARG A 9 -5.32 -7.03 15.65
C ARG A 9 -5.90 -5.62 15.74
N SER A 10 -5.11 -4.65 16.15
CA SER A 10 -5.50 -3.24 16.13
C SER A 10 -5.77 -2.85 14.67
N VAL A 11 -6.84 -2.08 14.44
CA VAL A 11 -7.06 -1.44 13.14
C VAL A 11 -6.17 -0.21 13.10
N GLU A 12 -5.37 -0.08 12.05
CA GLU A 12 -4.52 1.07 11.79
C GLU A 12 -5.18 1.98 10.75
N ILE A 13 -4.95 3.28 10.87
CA ILE A 13 -5.52 4.30 9.98
C ILE A 13 -4.39 4.94 9.18
N THR A 14 -4.48 4.82 7.85
CA THR A 14 -3.47 5.29 6.90
C THR A 14 -4.11 6.25 5.89
N PRO A 15 -4.29 7.54 6.25
CA PRO A 15 -4.92 8.49 5.34
C PRO A 15 -4.03 8.80 4.14
N SER A 16 -4.65 8.84 2.95
CA SER A 16 -3.98 9.33 1.74
C SER A 16 -3.89 10.85 1.75
N ILE A 17 -2.75 11.37 1.29
CA ILE A 17 -2.57 12.81 1.07
C ILE A 17 -3.14 13.30 -0.27
N LEU A 18 -3.69 12.41 -1.08
CA LEU A 18 -4.14 12.71 -2.45
C LEU A 18 -5.09 13.92 -2.55
N THR A 19 -5.93 14.11 -1.53
CA THR A 19 -6.91 15.20 -1.48
C THR A 19 -6.54 16.31 -0.50
N ALA A 20 -5.33 16.31 0.03
CA ALA A 20 -4.85 17.36 0.93
C ALA A 20 -4.60 18.67 0.20
N ASP A 21 -4.62 19.77 0.93
CA ASP A 21 -4.15 21.07 0.43
C ASP A 21 -2.61 21.08 0.42
N PHE A 22 -2.01 20.89 -0.75
CA PHE A 22 -0.56 20.84 -0.89
C PHE A 22 0.14 22.15 -0.52
N THR A 23 -0.58 23.28 -0.50
CA THR A 23 0.00 24.55 -0.04
C THR A 23 0.24 24.57 1.47
N ARG A 24 -0.40 23.68 2.22
CA ARG A 24 -0.29 23.52 3.68
C ARG A 24 0.00 22.09 4.11
N LEU A 25 0.53 21.26 3.20
CA LEU A 25 0.67 19.82 3.42
C LEU A 25 1.43 19.50 4.70
N GLY A 26 2.56 20.17 4.95
CA GLY A 26 3.37 19.93 6.15
C GLY A 26 2.60 20.13 7.46
N GLU A 27 1.81 21.20 7.57
CA GLU A 27 0.97 21.49 8.73
C GLU A 27 -0.13 20.41 8.89
N THR A 28 -0.81 20.07 7.78
CA THR A 28 -1.86 19.04 7.76
C THR A 28 -1.34 17.68 8.22
N LEU A 29 -0.13 17.31 7.79
CA LEU A 29 0.50 16.05 8.20
C LEU A 29 0.86 16.05 9.71
N GLU A 30 1.40 17.13 10.23
CA GLU A 30 1.69 17.26 11.66
C GLU A 30 0.40 17.19 12.50
N GLU A 31 -0.67 17.83 12.05
CA GLU A 31 -1.99 17.77 12.70
C GLU A 31 -2.54 16.33 12.68
N ALA A 32 -2.39 15.60 11.56
CA ALA A 32 -2.83 14.22 11.43
C ALA A 32 -2.03 13.28 12.37
N VAL A 33 -0.70 13.43 12.43
CA VAL A 33 0.16 12.66 13.34
C VAL A 33 -0.21 12.96 14.80
N ALA A 34 -0.43 14.23 15.14
CA ALA A 34 -0.86 14.63 16.49
C ALA A 34 -2.26 14.07 16.85
N ALA A 35 -3.11 13.82 15.86
CA ALA A 35 -4.41 13.17 16.04
C ALA A 35 -4.31 11.64 16.20
N GLY A 36 -3.13 11.06 16.02
CA GLY A 36 -2.86 9.64 16.26
C GLY A 36 -3.08 8.74 15.06
N ILE A 37 -2.78 9.22 13.84
CA ILE A 37 -2.69 8.32 12.68
C ILE A 37 -1.45 7.44 12.81
N ASP A 38 -1.52 6.27 12.20
CA ASP A 38 -0.44 5.29 12.26
C ASP A 38 0.55 5.46 11.11
N TRP A 39 0.04 5.64 9.89
CA TRP A 39 0.83 5.74 8.66
C TRP A 39 0.37 6.91 7.79
N ILE A 40 1.19 7.27 6.79
CA ILE A 40 0.85 8.18 5.69
C ILE A 40 0.84 7.40 4.38
N HIS A 41 -0.27 7.48 3.65
CA HIS A 41 -0.43 6.83 2.33
C HIS A 41 -0.14 7.81 1.20
N MET A 42 0.80 7.45 0.32
CA MET A 42 1.28 8.28 -0.79
C MET A 42 0.82 7.70 -2.13
N ASP A 43 -0.30 8.19 -2.68
CA ASP A 43 -0.83 7.78 -3.99
C ASP A 43 -0.05 8.42 -5.15
N VAL A 44 0.87 7.68 -5.76
CA VAL A 44 1.68 8.13 -6.90
C VAL A 44 1.05 7.73 -8.22
N MET A 45 0.80 8.69 -9.09
CA MET A 45 0.19 8.50 -10.40
C MET A 45 0.98 9.25 -11.48
N ASP A 46 1.25 8.56 -12.59
CA ASP A 46 2.04 9.07 -13.73
C ASP A 46 1.20 9.65 -14.89
N GLY A 47 -0.13 9.61 -14.77
CA GLY A 47 -1.03 10.05 -15.83
C GLY A 47 -1.18 9.09 -16.99
N ASN A 48 -0.51 7.92 -16.96
CA ASN A 48 -0.56 6.92 -18.02
C ASN A 48 -1.26 5.64 -17.56
N TRP A 49 -0.93 5.13 -16.38
CA TRP A 49 -1.47 3.88 -15.89
C TRP A 49 -2.95 3.99 -15.47
N VAL A 50 -3.33 5.07 -14.79
CA VAL A 50 -4.73 5.29 -14.38
C VAL A 50 -5.59 5.79 -15.54
N VAL A 51 -6.83 5.25 -15.65
CA VAL A 51 -7.74 5.53 -16.78
C VAL A 51 -8.06 7.01 -16.95
N ASN A 52 -8.23 7.73 -15.83
CA ASN A 52 -8.56 9.16 -15.81
C ASN A 52 -7.34 10.09 -16.01
N ARG A 53 -6.15 9.53 -16.23
CA ARG A 53 -4.90 10.25 -16.49
C ARG A 53 -4.51 11.26 -15.42
N THR A 54 -4.84 10.98 -14.17
CA THR A 54 -4.39 11.78 -13.04
C THR A 54 -2.87 11.71 -12.90
N VAL A 55 -2.24 12.86 -12.70
CA VAL A 55 -0.85 12.99 -12.27
C VAL A 55 -0.84 13.55 -10.87
N THR A 56 -0.06 12.98 -9.96
CA THR A 56 0.01 13.45 -8.59
C THR A 56 1.39 14.02 -8.26
N PHE A 57 2.26 13.24 -7.71
CA PHE A 57 3.59 13.64 -7.26
C PHE A 57 4.55 12.47 -7.41
N GLY A 58 5.83 12.72 -7.14
CA GLY A 58 6.88 11.71 -7.21
C GLY A 58 7.84 11.78 -6.02
N PRO A 59 9.02 11.17 -6.13
CA PRO A 59 10.00 11.02 -5.04
C PRO A 59 10.37 12.32 -4.34
N ALA A 60 10.38 13.46 -5.03
CA ALA A 60 10.75 14.76 -4.44
C ALA A 60 9.76 15.20 -3.35
N LEU A 61 8.45 15.01 -3.53
CA LEU A 61 7.47 15.33 -2.49
C LEU A 61 7.57 14.34 -1.32
N ILE A 62 7.74 13.06 -1.62
CA ILE A 62 7.90 12.01 -0.60
C ILE A 62 9.10 12.32 0.30
N ARG A 63 10.24 12.68 -0.27
CA ARG A 63 11.42 13.13 0.49
C ARG A 63 11.11 14.32 1.39
N SER A 64 10.37 15.31 0.88
CA SER A 64 9.98 16.49 1.67
C SER A 64 9.06 16.10 2.84
N VAL A 65 8.16 15.13 2.63
CA VAL A 65 7.29 14.59 3.69
C VAL A 65 8.13 13.84 4.73
N ARG A 66 9.05 12.98 4.30
CA ARG A 66 9.97 12.25 5.18
C ARG A 66 10.85 13.22 6.00
N ASP A 67 11.43 14.22 5.36
CA ASP A 67 12.24 15.22 6.04
C ASP A 67 11.45 16.01 7.10
N ARG A 68 10.16 16.24 6.86
CA ARG A 68 9.26 16.94 7.77
C ARG A 68 8.81 16.10 8.96
N LEU A 69 8.48 14.83 8.72
CA LEU A 69 7.90 13.94 9.74
C LEU A 69 8.94 13.12 10.51
N GLY A 70 10.18 13.01 9.98
CA GLY A 70 11.20 12.16 10.59
C GLY A 70 10.95 10.67 10.34
N SER A 71 11.65 9.80 11.06
CA SER A 71 11.63 8.35 10.89
C SER A 71 10.55 7.62 11.70
N GLU A 72 9.85 8.32 12.58
CA GLU A 72 8.88 7.69 13.51
C GLU A 72 7.52 7.43 12.85
N VAL A 73 7.24 8.08 11.73
CA VAL A 73 5.98 7.92 10.98
C VAL A 73 6.22 7.03 9.79
N THR A 74 5.47 5.95 9.67
CA THR A 74 5.52 5.05 8.51
C THR A 74 4.95 5.75 7.29
N ILE A 75 5.66 5.68 6.17
CA ILE A 75 5.22 6.17 4.86
C ILE A 75 5.13 5.00 3.91
N ASP A 76 3.94 4.66 3.48
CA ASP A 76 3.74 3.73 2.38
C ASP A 76 3.50 4.47 1.05
N CYS A 77 3.95 3.88 -0.04
CA CYS A 77 3.89 4.46 -1.37
C CYS A 77 3.16 3.52 -2.33
N HIS A 78 1.96 3.90 -2.71
CA HIS A 78 1.13 3.19 -3.68
C HIS A 78 1.45 3.66 -5.10
N LEU A 79 2.06 2.78 -5.89
CA LEU A 79 2.52 3.08 -7.25
C LEU A 79 1.45 2.71 -8.29
N MET A 80 0.73 3.71 -8.78
CA MET A 80 -0.19 3.64 -9.91
C MET A 80 0.50 4.21 -11.16
N ILE A 81 1.61 3.60 -11.55
CA ILE A 81 2.51 4.04 -12.62
C ILE A 81 2.86 2.89 -13.56
N THR A 82 3.23 3.20 -14.79
CA THR A 82 3.53 2.22 -15.83
C THR A 82 4.91 1.57 -15.72
N ASN A 83 5.80 2.13 -14.94
CA ASN A 83 7.21 1.73 -14.83
C ASN A 83 7.68 1.47 -13.40
N ALA A 84 6.81 0.90 -12.57
CA ALA A 84 7.11 0.61 -11.16
C ALA A 84 8.35 -0.28 -10.99
N GLU A 85 8.54 -1.29 -11.86
CA GLU A 85 9.70 -2.19 -11.84
C GLU A 85 11.03 -1.50 -12.13
N GLU A 86 11.00 -0.37 -12.85
CA GLU A 86 12.19 0.34 -13.29
C GLU A 86 12.56 1.50 -12.36
N THR A 87 11.62 1.92 -11.49
CA THR A 87 11.76 3.18 -10.72
C THR A 87 11.49 3.04 -9.21
N TRP A 88 11.19 1.86 -8.72
CA TRP A 88 10.91 1.61 -7.30
C TRP A 88 12.01 2.14 -6.37
N ASP A 89 13.28 2.03 -6.79
CA ASP A 89 14.47 2.47 -6.05
C ASP A 89 14.45 3.98 -5.74
N GLN A 90 13.90 4.80 -6.64
CA GLN A 90 13.78 6.24 -6.43
C GLN A 90 12.84 6.59 -5.27
N TYR A 91 11.82 5.76 -5.03
CA TYR A 91 10.88 5.92 -3.92
C TYR A 91 11.50 5.45 -2.61
N VAL A 92 12.25 4.35 -2.66
CA VAL A 92 13.07 3.87 -1.52
C VAL A 92 14.08 4.94 -1.12
N ASP A 93 14.82 5.49 -2.07
CA ASP A 93 15.76 6.60 -1.84
C ASP A 93 15.07 7.85 -1.30
N ALA A 94 13.79 8.06 -1.60
CA ALA A 94 13.01 9.16 -1.04
C ALA A 94 12.60 8.94 0.41
N GLY A 95 12.76 7.72 0.93
CA GLY A 95 12.58 7.40 2.35
C GLY A 95 11.21 6.81 2.68
N VAL A 96 10.58 6.05 1.77
CA VAL A 96 9.41 5.25 2.10
C VAL A 96 9.79 4.03 2.92
N ASP A 97 8.87 3.53 3.74
CA ASP A 97 9.04 2.30 4.52
C ASP A 97 8.41 1.10 3.81
N MET A 98 7.47 1.36 2.88
CA MET A 98 6.79 0.34 2.10
C MET A 98 6.52 0.84 0.69
N VAL A 99 6.72 -0.04 -0.30
CA VAL A 99 6.26 0.18 -1.68
C VAL A 99 5.13 -0.80 -1.98
N ILE A 100 4.00 -0.28 -2.46
CA ILE A 100 2.82 -1.05 -2.84
C ILE A 100 2.63 -0.91 -4.35
N ALA A 101 2.81 -2.01 -5.09
CA ALA A 101 2.68 -2.01 -6.54
C ALA A 101 1.48 -2.83 -7.01
N HIS A 102 0.87 -2.43 -8.12
CA HIS A 102 -0.23 -3.17 -8.73
C HIS A 102 0.24 -4.46 -9.39
N ILE A 103 -0.43 -5.57 -9.07
CA ILE A 103 -0.16 -6.86 -9.72
C ILE A 103 -0.34 -6.78 -11.24
N GLU A 104 -1.23 -5.89 -11.70
CA GLU A 104 -1.51 -5.66 -13.12
C GLU A 104 -0.46 -4.80 -13.82
N ALA A 105 0.43 -4.13 -13.08
CA ALA A 105 1.42 -3.20 -13.62
C ALA A 105 2.85 -3.76 -13.61
N VAL A 106 3.08 -4.89 -12.96
CA VAL A 106 4.41 -5.48 -12.73
C VAL A 106 4.50 -6.82 -13.45
N GLY A 107 5.52 -7.00 -14.27
CA GLY A 107 5.74 -8.23 -15.04
C GLY A 107 6.46 -9.32 -14.26
N ASP A 108 7.46 -8.95 -13.44
CA ASP A 108 8.19 -9.86 -12.54
C ASP A 108 8.00 -9.46 -11.07
N PHE A 109 6.82 -9.79 -10.54
CA PHE A 109 6.46 -9.44 -9.15
C PHE A 109 7.38 -10.09 -8.09
N PRO A 110 7.83 -11.36 -8.24
CA PRO A 110 8.81 -11.94 -7.34
C PRO A 110 10.11 -11.16 -7.26
N ALA A 111 10.66 -10.73 -8.40
CA ALA A 111 11.88 -9.94 -8.43
C ALA A 111 11.71 -8.58 -7.75
N LEU A 112 10.56 -7.94 -7.91
CA LEU A 112 10.26 -6.68 -7.22
C LEU A 112 10.21 -6.86 -5.69
N ILE A 113 9.56 -7.92 -5.19
CA ILE A 113 9.52 -8.24 -3.76
C ILE A 113 10.93 -8.44 -3.20
N GLU A 114 11.76 -9.26 -3.88
CA GLU A 114 13.14 -9.53 -3.46
C GLU A 114 13.96 -8.22 -3.41
N ASN A 115 13.87 -7.41 -4.44
CA ASN A 115 14.59 -6.12 -4.51
C ASN A 115 14.19 -5.17 -3.38
N LEU A 116 12.90 -5.08 -3.05
CA LEU A 116 12.41 -4.23 -1.97
C LEU A 116 12.91 -4.71 -0.60
N HIS A 117 12.85 -6.03 -0.37
CA HIS A 117 13.36 -6.62 0.88
C HIS A 117 14.88 -6.46 1.01
N ASP A 118 15.64 -6.62 -0.08
CA ASP A 118 17.08 -6.40 -0.10
C ASP A 118 17.44 -4.93 0.20
N ALA A 119 16.58 -4.01 -0.21
CA ALA A 119 16.71 -2.59 0.13
C ALA A 119 16.24 -2.25 1.56
N GLY A 120 15.71 -3.23 2.31
CA GLY A 120 15.23 -3.05 3.68
C GLY A 120 13.85 -2.39 3.78
N VAL A 121 13.06 -2.41 2.70
CA VAL A 121 11.73 -1.82 2.60
C VAL A 121 10.68 -2.92 2.48
N GLN A 122 9.51 -2.71 3.05
CA GLN A 122 8.40 -3.64 2.98
C GLN A 122 7.80 -3.68 1.57
N ALA A 123 7.36 -4.87 1.14
CA ALA A 123 6.75 -5.12 -0.16
C ALA A 123 5.24 -5.33 -0.04
N GLY A 124 4.46 -4.44 -0.66
CA GLY A 124 3.02 -4.55 -0.76
C GLY A 124 2.55 -4.88 -2.17
N CYS A 125 1.50 -5.68 -2.27
CA CYS A 125 0.78 -5.92 -3.52
C CYS A 125 -0.60 -5.27 -3.46
N VAL A 126 -0.98 -4.56 -4.51
CA VAL A 126 -2.34 -4.04 -4.68
C VAL A 126 -2.98 -4.64 -5.92
N LEU A 127 -4.30 -4.81 -5.86
CA LEU A 127 -5.09 -5.32 -6.98
C LEU A 127 -6.37 -4.52 -7.18
N ASN A 128 -6.74 -4.37 -8.45
CA ASN A 128 -7.97 -3.69 -8.87
C ASN A 128 -9.24 -4.45 -8.38
N PRO A 129 -10.39 -3.76 -8.32
CA PRO A 129 -11.64 -4.41 -7.93
C PRO A 129 -11.98 -5.65 -8.78
N ASP A 130 -11.69 -5.63 -10.07
CA ASP A 130 -12.00 -6.72 -11.01
C ASP A 130 -10.95 -7.84 -11.05
N THR A 131 -9.75 -7.63 -10.51
CA THR A 131 -8.67 -8.63 -10.50
C THR A 131 -8.97 -9.73 -9.46
N PRO A 132 -8.92 -11.02 -9.82
CA PRO A 132 -9.13 -12.11 -8.87
C PRO A 132 -8.12 -12.09 -7.71
N ALA A 133 -8.56 -12.45 -6.50
CA ALA A 133 -7.65 -12.58 -5.35
C ALA A 133 -6.60 -13.66 -5.55
N GLU A 134 -6.95 -14.69 -6.29
CA GLU A 134 -6.12 -15.85 -6.60
C GLU A 134 -4.83 -15.49 -7.35
N ASP A 135 -4.82 -14.39 -8.09
CA ASP A 135 -3.65 -13.91 -8.83
C ASP A 135 -2.51 -13.48 -7.90
N VAL A 136 -2.83 -13.12 -6.65
CA VAL A 136 -1.85 -12.71 -5.62
C VAL A 136 -1.38 -13.89 -4.76
N PHE A 137 -2.12 -15.00 -4.71
CA PHE A 137 -1.80 -16.13 -3.83
C PHE A 137 -0.38 -16.70 -3.99
N PRO A 138 0.20 -16.78 -5.20
CA PRO A 138 1.58 -17.26 -5.37
C PRO A 138 2.63 -16.44 -4.59
N PHE A 139 2.35 -15.18 -4.31
CA PHE A 139 3.29 -14.23 -3.68
C PHE A 139 2.99 -13.97 -2.20
N LEU A 140 1.85 -14.44 -1.70
CA LEU A 140 1.28 -14.06 -0.42
C LEU A 140 2.21 -14.32 0.79
N GLN A 141 3.11 -15.31 0.69
CA GLN A 141 4.07 -15.62 1.76
C GLN A 141 5.21 -14.59 1.87
N ASP A 142 5.51 -13.94 0.77
CA ASP A 142 6.63 -13.02 0.65
C ASP A 142 6.19 -11.55 0.77
N LEU A 143 4.87 -11.31 0.78
CA LEU A 143 4.29 -9.99 0.93
C LEU A 143 4.14 -9.58 2.41
N ASP A 144 4.35 -8.30 2.67
CA ASP A 144 4.10 -7.67 3.97
C ASP A 144 2.68 -7.08 4.04
N LEU A 145 2.10 -6.71 2.89
CA LEU A 145 0.76 -6.12 2.80
C LEU A 145 0.05 -6.50 1.49
N VAL A 146 -1.27 -6.72 1.57
CA VAL A 146 -2.15 -6.78 0.39
C VAL A 146 -3.18 -5.65 0.49
N LEU A 147 -3.15 -4.72 -0.46
CA LEU A 147 -4.11 -3.63 -0.58
C LEU A 147 -5.22 -4.03 -1.56
N VAL A 148 -6.45 -4.13 -1.08
CA VAL A 148 -7.61 -4.41 -1.91
C VAL A 148 -8.28 -3.09 -2.31
N MET A 149 -8.19 -2.74 -3.59
CA MET A 149 -8.88 -1.54 -4.09
C MET A 149 -10.37 -1.69 -3.97
N SER A 150 -11.01 -0.75 -3.29
CA SER A 150 -12.48 -0.67 -3.12
C SER A 150 -13.12 0.41 -3.99
N ILE A 151 -12.34 0.99 -4.87
CA ILE A 151 -12.71 2.00 -5.88
C ILE A 151 -11.83 1.78 -7.11
N VAL A 152 -12.21 2.36 -8.24
CA VAL A 152 -11.33 2.37 -9.43
C VAL A 152 -10.16 3.32 -9.18
N PRO A 153 -8.89 2.89 -9.37
CA PRO A 153 -7.74 3.76 -9.18
C PRO A 153 -7.80 5.06 -9.98
N GLY A 154 -7.24 6.14 -9.42
CA GLY A 154 -7.05 7.39 -10.17
C GLY A 154 -7.63 8.64 -9.54
N LYS A 155 -8.59 8.57 -8.62
CA LYS A 155 -9.13 9.74 -7.90
C LYS A 155 -9.78 9.34 -6.58
N GLY A 156 -9.73 10.23 -5.61
CA GLY A 156 -10.46 10.11 -4.35
C GLY A 156 -11.96 10.43 -4.46
N GLY A 157 -12.67 10.27 -3.34
CA GLY A 157 -14.08 10.67 -3.20
C GLY A 157 -15.08 9.81 -3.97
N GLN A 158 -14.72 8.62 -4.39
CA GLN A 158 -15.59 7.67 -5.05
C GLN A 158 -16.45 6.89 -4.04
N GLN A 159 -17.55 6.32 -4.51
CA GLN A 159 -18.39 5.45 -3.69
C GLN A 159 -17.68 4.10 -3.47
N PHE A 160 -17.70 3.62 -2.23
CA PHE A 160 -17.18 2.31 -1.85
C PHE A 160 -17.90 1.19 -2.63
N MET A 161 -17.15 0.21 -3.09
CA MET A 161 -17.62 -0.96 -3.82
C MET A 161 -17.75 -2.15 -2.86
N PRO A 162 -18.97 -2.47 -2.37
CA PRO A 162 -19.13 -3.48 -1.30
C PRO A 162 -18.76 -4.91 -1.73
N GLU A 163 -18.77 -5.20 -3.02
CA GLU A 163 -18.36 -6.50 -3.58
C GLU A 163 -16.94 -6.90 -3.22
N VAL A 164 -16.06 -5.93 -2.97
CA VAL A 164 -14.67 -6.22 -2.61
C VAL A 164 -14.50 -6.76 -1.19
N GLU A 165 -15.50 -6.62 -0.32
CA GLU A 165 -15.46 -7.19 1.03
C GLU A 165 -15.21 -8.70 1.03
N ASN A 166 -15.78 -9.41 0.05
CA ASN A 166 -15.53 -10.84 -0.08
C ASN A 166 -14.06 -11.14 -0.39
N LYS A 167 -13.42 -10.30 -1.21
CA LYS A 167 -11.99 -10.42 -1.54
C LYS A 167 -11.11 -10.26 -0.29
N VAL A 168 -11.43 -9.30 0.58
CA VAL A 168 -10.74 -9.13 1.87
C VAL A 168 -10.88 -10.40 2.75
N ARG A 169 -12.10 -11.00 2.81
CA ARG A 169 -12.30 -12.25 3.56
C ARG A 169 -11.50 -13.42 2.99
N VAL A 170 -11.40 -13.51 1.66
CA VAL A 170 -10.62 -14.53 0.97
C VAL A 170 -9.14 -14.40 1.30
N PHE A 171 -8.56 -13.20 1.22
CA PHE A 171 -7.18 -12.96 1.62
C PHE A 171 -6.94 -13.28 3.09
N ARG A 172 -7.82 -12.83 3.98
CA ARG A 172 -7.69 -13.11 5.42
C ARG A 172 -7.67 -14.61 5.69
N ALA A 173 -8.54 -15.38 5.05
CA ALA A 173 -8.57 -16.83 5.18
C ALA A 173 -7.29 -17.51 4.64
N ALA A 174 -6.77 -17.04 3.51
CA ALA A 174 -5.54 -17.56 2.91
C ALA A 174 -4.32 -17.28 3.81
N ILE A 175 -4.19 -16.04 4.32
CA ILE A 175 -3.11 -15.64 5.24
C ILE A 175 -3.17 -16.46 6.54
N ASP A 176 -4.35 -16.63 7.13
CA ASP A 176 -4.52 -17.41 8.36
C ASP A 176 -4.18 -18.90 8.14
N ALA A 177 -4.52 -19.47 6.99
CA ALA A 177 -4.17 -20.83 6.62
C ALA A 177 -2.66 -21.02 6.45
N GLN A 178 -1.96 -20.07 5.82
CA GLN A 178 -0.51 -20.10 5.67
C GLN A 178 0.21 -19.96 7.03
N ALA A 179 -0.24 -19.05 7.89
CA ALA A 179 0.29 -18.91 9.24
C ALA A 179 0.13 -20.19 10.07
N ALA A 180 -1.03 -20.86 9.97
CA ALA A 180 -1.28 -22.12 10.63
C ALA A 180 -0.40 -23.28 10.11
N ALA A 181 0.04 -23.22 8.83
CA ALA A 181 0.96 -24.17 8.22
C ALA A 181 2.44 -23.90 8.53
N GLY A 182 2.76 -22.88 9.34
CA GLY A 182 4.13 -22.49 9.70
C GLY A 182 4.79 -21.54 8.71
N GLY A 183 4.01 -20.94 7.81
CA GLY A 183 4.45 -19.82 6.98
C GLY A 183 4.60 -18.53 7.79
N ARG A 184 5.19 -17.50 7.16
CA ARG A 184 5.28 -16.14 7.73
C ARG A 184 3.84 -15.66 8.05
N ALA A 185 3.59 -15.26 9.28
CA ALA A 185 2.36 -14.59 9.63
C ALA A 185 2.42 -13.17 9.04
N GLY A 186 2.15 -13.06 7.75
CA GLY A 186 2.07 -11.79 7.06
C GLY A 186 1.06 -10.85 7.70
N ALA A 187 1.25 -9.58 7.51
CA ALA A 187 0.48 -8.48 8.05
C ALA A 187 -1.03 -8.58 7.81
#